data_9e9c08c153db4d80ca14c403c1d37fe1
#
_entry.id   9e9c08c153db4d80ca14c403c1d37fe1
#
_cell.length_a   1.000
_cell.length_b   1.000
_cell.length_c   1.000
_cell.angle_alpha   90.00
_cell.angle_beta   90.00
_cell.angle_gamma   90.00
#
_symmetry.space_group_name_H-M   'P 1'
#
loop_
_entity.id
_entity.type
_entity.pdbx_description
1 polymer ?
#
loop_
_entity_poly.entity_id
_entity_poly.type
_entity_poly.pdbx_seq_one_letter_code
_entity_poly.pdbx_strand_id
1 'polypeptide(L)'
;MEKYDFENLNGEQWAHLLCEHPEIATECSWEKLGSEDWCWLLSECPEYATQCNCGKIEGYEWSVLLAEQPQFSEYCDWSKLEGWDWSILLTAMPQFSDKCDWDKLEEDDWDNLLHEQPQFAEKYQEYSSKKKSFCHFS
;
A
#
# COMPACT_ATOMS: atom_id res chain seq x y z
N MET A 1 -12.93 24.20 -21.55
CA MET A 1 -12.86 23.30 -20.43
C MET A 1 -14.21 22.89 -19.92
N GLU A 2 -15.19 23.47 -20.44
CA GLU A 2 -16.55 23.07 -20.09
C GLU A 2 -16.94 21.75 -20.71
N LYS A 3 -15.99 21.11 -21.35
CA LYS A 3 -16.23 19.82 -21.97
C LYS A 3 -16.50 18.71 -21.00
N TYR A 4 -16.01 18.86 -19.77
CA TYR A 4 -16.09 17.77 -18.81
C TYR A 4 -17.34 17.90 -17.98
N ASP A 5 -18.03 16.80 -17.81
CA ASP A 5 -19.17 16.72 -16.91
C ASP A 5 -18.66 16.26 -15.56
N PHE A 6 -18.14 17.19 -14.77
CA PHE A 6 -17.46 16.88 -13.52
C PHE A 6 -18.37 16.17 -12.54
N GLU A 7 -19.67 16.44 -12.58
CA GLU A 7 -20.58 15.82 -11.63
C GLU A 7 -20.73 14.32 -11.88
N ASN A 8 -20.55 13.89 -13.12
CA ASN A 8 -20.73 12.49 -13.47
C ASN A 8 -19.45 11.69 -13.53
N LEU A 9 -18.32 12.31 -13.23
CA LEU A 9 -17.07 11.58 -13.21
C LEU A 9 -16.98 10.71 -11.97
N ASN A 10 -16.53 9.46 -12.17
CA ASN A 10 -16.21 8.61 -11.03
C ASN A 10 -14.74 8.79 -10.65
N GLY A 11 -14.32 8.07 -9.58
CA GLY A 11 -12.96 8.24 -9.09
C GLY A 11 -11.90 7.90 -10.11
N GLU A 12 -12.11 6.81 -10.85
CA GLU A 12 -11.14 6.40 -11.87
C GLU A 12 -11.00 7.46 -12.95
N GLN A 13 -12.13 8.00 -13.40
CA GLN A 13 -12.11 9.03 -14.43
C GLN A 13 -11.44 10.30 -13.93
N TRP A 14 -11.71 10.68 -12.68
CA TRP A 14 -11.03 11.82 -12.09
C TRP A 14 -9.52 11.63 -12.06
N ALA A 15 -9.08 10.42 -11.65
CA ALA A 15 -7.65 10.17 -11.55
C ALA A 15 -6.96 10.31 -12.90
N HIS A 16 -7.56 9.76 -13.95
CA HIS A 16 -6.96 9.86 -15.27
C HIS A 16 -6.92 11.30 -15.78
N LEU A 17 -8.01 12.04 -15.57
CA LEU A 17 -8.05 13.43 -16.01
C LEU A 17 -7.04 14.29 -15.28
N LEU A 18 -6.85 14.04 -13.98
CA LEU A 18 -5.90 14.82 -13.20
C LEU A 18 -4.47 14.66 -13.71
N CYS A 19 -4.13 13.45 -14.17
CA CYS A 19 -2.80 13.24 -14.71
C CYS A 19 -2.61 13.92 -16.05
N GLU A 20 -3.66 13.98 -16.87
CA GLU A 20 -3.57 14.60 -18.18
C GLU A 20 -3.77 16.10 -18.15
N HIS A 21 -4.60 16.56 -17.21
CA HIS A 21 -4.98 17.95 -17.14
C HIS A 21 -4.94 18.44 -15.70
N PRO A 22 -3.74 18.67 -15.16
CA PRO A 22 -3.64 19.05 -13.75
C PRO A 22 -4.35 20.36 -13.40
N GLU A 23 -4.66 21.18 -14.40
CA GLU A 23 -5.34 22.44 -14.13
C GLU A 23 -6.75 22.22 -13.57
N ILE A 24 -7.36 21.04 -13.78
CA ILE A 24 -8.70 20.80 -13.26
C ILE A 24 -8.70 20.36 -11.79
N ALA A 25 -7.54 20.30 -11.16
CA ALA A 25 -7.45 19.87 -9.76
C ALA A 25 -8.31 20.75 -8.84
N THR A 26 -8.46 22.03 -9.18
CA THR A 26 -9.28 22.91 -8.36
C THR A 26 -10.76 22.56 -8.42
N GLU A 27 -11.18 21.81 -9.42
CA GLU A 27 -12.57 21.39 -9.58
C GLU A 27 -12.84 20.00 -9.05
N CYS A 28 -11.79 19.29 -8.63
CA CYS A 28 -11.91 17.87 -8.32
C CYS A 28 -12.72 17.59 -7.07
N SER A 29 -13.61 16.61 -7.19
CA SER A 29 -14.31 16.05 -6.04
C SER A 29 -13.45 14.92 -5.47
N TRP A 30 -12.51 15.28 -4.63
CA TRP A 30 -11.52 14.34 -4.12
C TRP A 30 -12.13 13.17 -3.39
N GLU A 31 -13.32 13.39 -2.80
CA GLU A 31 -13.97 12.32 -2.03
C GLU A 31 -14.44 11.17 -2.92
N LYS A 32 -14.49 11.38 -4.23
CA LYS A 32 -14.87 10.31 -5.15
C LYS A 32 -13.76 9.31 -5.40
N LEU A 33 -12.52 9.66 -5.09
CA LEU A 33 -11.41 8.76 -5.28
C LEU A 33 -11.37 7.73 -4.16
N GLY A 34 -11.37 6.46 -4.54
CA GLY A 34 -11.24 5.37 -3.59
C GLY A 34 -9.80 4.92 -3.47
N SER A 35 -9.61 3.78 -2.79
CA SER A 35 -8.28 3.26 -2.52
C SER A 35 -7.50 3.02 -3.80
N GLU A 36 -8.11 2.32 -4.76
CA GLU A 36 -7.42 2.01 -6.02
C GLU A 36 -7.11 3.26 -6.81
N ASP A 37 -8.06 4.20 -6.81
CA ASP A 37 -7.88 5.44 -7.55
C ASP A 37 -6.71 6.24 -6.99
N TRP A 38 -6.64 6.36 -5.68
CA TRP A 38 -5.54 7.07 -5.04
C TRP A 38 -4.21 6.37 -5.29
N CYS A 39 -4.21 5.04 -5.22
CA CYS A 39 -2.99 4.28 -5.46
C CYS A 39 -2.47 4.57 -6.86
N TRP A 40 -3.34 4.48 -7.85
CA TRP A 40 -2.93 4.73 -9.22
C TRP A 40 -2.49 6.17 -9.42
N LEU A 41 -3.27 7.11 -8.90
CA LEU A 41 -2.96 8.53 -9.11
C LEU A 41 -1.62 8.90 -8.49
N LEU A 42 -1.37 8.46 -7.27
CA LEU A 42 -0.12 8.79 -6.61
C LEU A 42 1.08 8.08 -7.23
N SER A 43 0.86 6.90 -7.80
CA SER A 43 1.93 6.21 -8.51
C SER A 43 2.35 6.97 -9.76
N GLU A 44 1.38 7.54 -10.47
CA GLU A 44 1.67 8.27 -11.71
C GLU A 44 1.99 9.73 -11.46
N CYS A 45 1.30 10.34 -10.51
CA CYS A 45 1.41 11.78 -10.27
C CYS A 45 1.56 12.02 -8.76
N PRO A 46 2.75 11.77 -8.20
CA PRO A 46 2.93 11.87 -6.74
C PRO A 46 2.69 13.26 -6.16
N GLU A 47 2.67 14.29 -7.00
CA GLU A 47 2.46 15.65 -6.49
C GLU A 47 1.08 15.82 -5.86
N TYR A 48 0.15 14.90 -6.10
CA TYR A 48 -1.19 14.99 -5.51
C TYR A 48 -1.24 14.43 -4.09
N ALA A 49 -0.10 14.07 -3.51
CA ALA A 49 -0.08 13.53 -2.16
C ALA A 49 -0.66 14.49 -1.14
N THR A 50 -0.49 15.80 -1.36
CA THR A 50 -1.02 16.79 -0.43
C THR A 50 -2.54 16.82 -0.40
N GLN A 51 -3.18 16.30 -1.45
CA GLN A 51 -4.63 16.24 -1.53
C GLN A 51 -5.18 14.91 -1.05
N CYS A 52 -4.30 13.93 -0.85
CA CYS A 52 -4.73 12.58 -0.57
C CYS A 52 -5.33 12.43 0.82
N ASN A 53 -6.49 11.78 0.87
CA ASN A 53 -7.01 11.26 2.13
C ASN A 53 -6.43 9.86 2.30
N CYS A 54 -5.26 9.79 2.92
CA CYS A 54 -4.53 8.54 3.00
C CYS A 54 -5.26 7.48 3.82
N GLY A 55 -6.24 7.91 4.63
CA GLY A 55 -7.07 6.98 5.35
C GLY A 55 -7.93 6.11 4.46
N LYS A 56 -8.15 6.53 3.22
CA LYS A 56 -8.92 5.73 2.27
C LYS A 56 -8.12 4.61 1.62
N ILE A 57 -6.79 4.70 1.69
CA ILE A 57 -5.95 3.70 1.02
C ILE A 57 -5.90 2.45 1.88
N GLU A 58 -6.24 1.31 1.29
CA GLU A 58 -6.25 0.04 1.99
C GLU A 58 -4.86 -0.60 1.96
N GLY A 59 -4.72 -1.69 2.73
CA GLY A 59 -3.42 -2.31 2.88
C GLY A 59 -2.80 -2.77 1.58
N TYR A 60 -3.59 -3.43 0.73
CA TYR A 60 -3.05 -3.90 -0.53
C TYR A 60 -2.52 -2.75 -1.39
N GLU A 61 -3.33 -1.70 -1.49
CA GLU A 61 -2.91 -0.55 -2.29
C GLU A 61 -1.70 0.14 -1.70
N TRP A 62 -1.59 0.16 -0.35
CA TRP A 62 -0.39 0.69 0.27
C TRP A 62 0.85 -0.11 -0.15
N SER A 63 0.72 -1.44 -0.19
CA SER A 63 1.88 -2.27 -0.57
C SER A 63 2.31 -1.98 -2.00
N VAL A 64 1.34 -1.79 -2.90
CA VAL A 64 1.66 -1.46 -4.30
C VAL A 64 2.25 -0.06 -4.41
N LEU A 65 1.62 0.90 -3.73
CA LEU A 65 2.08 2.29 -3.83
C LEU A 65 3.48 2.47 -3.29
N LEU A 66 3.78 1.85 -2.15
CA LEU A 66 5.11 1.99 -1.55
C LEU A 66 6.18 1.30 -2.38
N ALA A 67 5.80 0.24 -3.11
CA ALA A 67 6.75 -0.40 -4.01
C ALA A 67 7.11 0.51 -5.18
N GLU A 68 6.19 1.37 -5.60
CA GLU A 68 6.43 2.30 -6.69
C GLU A 68 6.99 3.62 -6.22
N GLN A 69 6.49 4.11 -5.08
CA GLN A 69 6.84 5.43 -4.58
C GLN A 69 7.13 5.34 -3.09
N PRO A 70 8.32 4.82 -2.72
CA PRO A 70 8.60 4.58 -1.29
C PRO A 70 8.60 5.84 -0.43
N GLN A 71 8.70 7.01 -1.04
CA GLN A 71 8.69 8.24 -0.25
C GLN A 71 7.36 8.46 0.47
N PHE A 72 6.29 7.74 0.07
CA PHE A 72 5.01 7.87 0.74
C PHE A 72 4.93 7.09 2.04
N SER A 73 6.02 6.47 2.46
CA SER A 73 6.04 5.75 3.73
C SER A 73 5.68 6.64 4.91
N GLU A 74 5.95 7.94 4.80
CA GLU A 74 5.60 8.87 5.87
C GLU A 74 4.10 8.98 6.09
N TYR A 75 3.33 8.71 5.05
CA TYR A 75 1.87 8.85 5.11
C TYR A 75 1.16 7.53 5.38
N CYS A 76 1.90 6.44 5.38
CA CYS A 76 1.29 5.11 5.43
C CYS A 76 0.78 4.76 6.82
N ASP A 77 -0.44 4.26 6.86
CA ASP A 77 -0.96 3.65 8.07
C ASP A 77 -0.57 2.17 8.03
N TRP A 78 0.54 1.85 8.66
CA TRP A 78 1.11 0.51 8.61
C TRP A 78 0.17 -0.55 9.17
N SER A 79 -0.74 -0.14 10.06
CA SER A 79 -1.66 -1.09 10.67
C SER A 79 -2.66 -1.67 9.67
N LYS A 80 -2.80 -1.03 8.51
CA LYS A 80 -3.71 -1.52 7.48
C LYS A 80 -3.15 -2.69 6.69
N LEU A 81 -1.83 -2.89 6.74
CA LEU A 81 -1.22 -3.97 6.00
C LEU A 81 -1.44 -5.29 6.71
N GLU A 82 -1.95 -6.27 5.98
CA GLU A 82 -2.09 -7.64 6.48
C GLU A 82 -0.88 -8.45 6.05
N GLY A 83 -0.86 -9.73 6.47
CA GLY A 83 0.30 -10.56 6.18
C GLY A 83 0.67 -10.60 4.71
N TRP A 84 -0.33 -10.81 3.85
CA TRP A 84 -0.08 -10.87 2.42
C TRP A 84 0.49 -9.55 1.89
N ASP A 85 -0.04 -8.44 2.38
CA ASP A 85 0.43 -7.13 1.94
C ASP A 85 1.89 -6.93 2.33
N TRP A 86 2.25 -7.34 3.56
CA TRP A 86 3.63 -7.26 4.00
C TRP A 86 4.55 -8.12 3.15
N SER A 87 4.08 -9.32 2.78
CA SER A 87 4.87 -10.19 1.93
C SER A 87 5.18 -9.52 0.60
N ILE A 88 4.16 -8.90 0.00
CA ILE A 88 4.34 -8.19 -1.26
C ILE A 88 5.32 -7.03 -1.09
N LEU A 89 5.09 -6.22 -0.06
CA LEU A 89 5.90 -5.01 0.13
C LEU A 89 7.36 -5.35 0.42
N LEU A 90 7.60 -6.31 1.30
CA LEU A 90 8.96 -6.64 1.67
C LEU A 90 9.71 -7.35 0.56
N THR A 91 8.98 -8.07 -0.31
CA THR A 91 9.61 -8.64 -1.49
C THR A 91 10.15 -7.54 -2.40
N ALA A 92 9.40 -6.46 -2.56
CA ALA A 92 9.81 -5.35 -3.42
C ALA A 92 10.73 -4.38 -2.69
N MET A 93 10.47 -4.12 -1.41
CA MET A 93 11.17 -3.09 -0.64
C MET A 93 11.54 -3.63 0.73
N PRO A 94 12.58 -4.47 0.81
CA PRO A 94 12.93 -5.05 2.12
C PRO A 94 13.36 -4.04 3.18
N GLN A 95 13.69 -2.82 2.77
CA GLN A 95 14.09 -1.79 3.74
C GLN A 95 12.97 -1.41 4.70
N PHE A 96 11.72 -1.77 4.38
CA PHE A 96 10.59 -1.48 5.27
C PHE A 96 10.40 -2.56 6.34
N SER A 97 11.35 -3.49 6.47
CA SER A 97 11.21 -4.57 7.44
C SER A 97 11.12 -4.08 8.86
N ASP A 98 11.70 -2.93 9.17
CA ASP A 98 11.63 -2.41 10.53
C ASP A 98 10.25 -1.86 10.89
N LYS A 99 9.38 -1.70 9.90
CA LYS A 99 7.99 -1.30 10.13
C LYS A 99 7.04 -2.48 10.21
N CYS A 100 7.52 -3.66 9.86
CA CYS A 100 6.66 -4.83 9.68
C CYS A 100 6.13 -5.38 10.99
N ASP A 101 4.84 -5.66 11.01
CA ASP A 101 4.24 -6.43 12.09
C ASP A 101 4.34 -7.90 11.71
N TRP A 102 5.43 -8.53 12.13
CA TRP A 102 5.74 -9.89 11.71
C TRP A 102 4.69 -10.90 12.15
N ASP A 103 3.96 -10.57 13.21
CA ASP A 103 2.93 -11.49 13.71
C ASP A 103 1.77 -11.65 12.75
N LYS A 104 1.62 -10.73 11.81
CA LYS A 104 0.55 -10.81 10.82
C LYS A 104 0.85 -11.81 9.70
N LEU A 105 2.11 -12.18 9.51
CA LEU A 105 2.48 -13.09 8.44
C LEU A 105 2.11 -14.52 8.80
N GLU A 106 1.47 -15.22 7.87
CA GLU A 106 1.18 -16.63 8.03
C GLU A 106 2.16 -17.44 7.22
N GLU A 107 2.05 -18.78 7.29
CA GLU A 107 3.05 -19.64 6.65
C GLU A 107 3.18 -19.34 5.15
N ASP A 108 2.07 -19.15 4.47
CA ASP A 108 2.11 -18.86 3.04
C ASP A 108 2.84 -17.54 2.77
N ASP A 109 2.60 -16.57 3.62
CA ASP A 109 3.26 -15.26 3.46
C ASP A 109 4.75 -15.40 3.64
N TRP A 110 5.16 -16.18 4.67
CA TRP A 110 6.58 -16.43 4.91
C TRP A 110 7.21 -17.18 3.74
N ASP A 111 6.51 -18.17 3.20
CA ASP A 111 7.05 -18.92 2.06
C ASP A 111 7.35 -17.99 0.89
N ASN A 112 6.41 -17.13 0.57
CA ASN A 112 6.60 -16.19 -0.54
C ASN A 112 7.75 -15.23 -0.26
N LEU A 113 7.79 -14.69 0.96
CA LEU A 113 8.81 -13.72 1.30
C LEU A 113 10.20 -14.34 1.30
N LEU A 114 10.34 -15.52 1.88
CA LEU A 114 11.65 -16.16 1.96
C LEU A 114 12.16 -16.62 0.61
N HIS A 115 11.23 -16.95 -0.29
CA HIS A 115 11.63 -17.31 -1.65
C HIS A 115 12.34 -16.16 -2.34
N GLU A 116 11.83 -14.95 -2.15
CA GLU A 116 12.37 -13.76 -2.82
C GLU A 116 13.45 -13.08 -1.99
N GLN A 117 13.32 -13.11 -0.67
CA GLN A 117 14.22 -12.41 0.23
C GLN A 117 14.69 -13.33 1.34
N PRO A 118 15.63 -14.24 1.02
CA PRO A 118 16.05 -15.23 2.01
C PRO A 118 16.73 -14.65 3.25
N GLN A 119 17.14 -13.39 3.20
CA GLN A 119 17.78 -12.78 4.37
C GLN A 119 16.83 -12.69 5.57
N PHE A 120 15.53 -12.85 5.36
CA PHE A 120 14.57 -12.83 6.46
C PHE A 120 14.41 -14.18 7.15
N ALA A 121 15.25 -15.15 6.83
CA ALA A 121 15.14 -16.48 7.42
C ALA A 121 15.28 -16.45 8.94
N GLU A 122 16.13 -15.57 9.48
CA GLU A 122 16.28 -15.46 10.93
C GLU A 122 14.99 -14.99 11.57
N LYS A 123 14.31 -14.04 10.94
CA LYS A 123 13.01 -13.59 11.44
C LYS A 123 11.99 -14.71 11.44
N TYR A 124 12.03 -15.53 10.41
CA TYR A 124 11.14 -16.68 10.35
C TYR A 124 11.44 -17.66 11.49
N GLN A 125 12.71 -17.85 11.80
CA GLN A 125 13.07 -18.73 12.89
C GLN A 125 12.48 -18.24 14.22
N GLU A 126 12.53 -16.94 14.45
CA GLU A 126 11.95 -16.36 15.65
C GLU A 126 10.43 -16.57 15.69
N TYR A 127 9.77 -16.33 14.56
CA TYR A 127 8.34 -16.54 14.45
C TYR A 127 7.98 -18.00 14.71
N SER A 128 8.69 -18.91 14.08
CA SER A 128 8.43 -20.33 14.19
C SER A 128 8.66 -20.83 15.62
N SER A 129 9.70 -20.30 16.27
CA SER A 129 9.99 -20.68 17.66
C SER A 129 8.89 -20.22 18.60
N LYS A 130 8.40 -18.99 18.39
CA LYS A 130 7.32 -18.47 19.23
C LYS A 130 6.06 -19.32 19.04
N LYS A 131 5.77 -19.67 17.80
CA LYS A 131 4.58 -20.45 17.51
C LYS A 131 4.66 -21.83 18.14
N LYS A 132 5.82 -22.46 18.05
CA LYS A 132 6.00 -23.77 18.65
C LYS A 132 5.88 -23.72 20.16
N SER A 133 6.48 -22.70 20.76
CA SER A 133 6.39 -22.53 22.20
C SER A 133 4.94 -22.36 22.63
N PHE A 134 4.19 -21.57 21.88
CA PHE A 134 2.78 -21.36 22.14
C PHE A 134 2.00 -22.65 22.07
N CYS A 135 2.24 -23.41 21.00
CA CYS A 135 1.54 -24.67 20.78
C CYS A 135 1.90 -25.69 21.87
N HIS A 136 3.09 -25.59 22.42
CA HIS A 136 3.56 -26.53 23.41
C HIS A 136 2.73 -26.49 24.67
N PHE A 137 2.13 -25.36 24.97
CA PHE A 137 1.33 -25.20 26.18
C PHE A 137 -0.13 -25.56 25.99
N SER A 138 -0.52 -25.92 24.82
CA SER A 138 -1.90 -26.34 24.58
C SER A 138 -2.07 -27.84 24.73
#